data_3afb8a41ecc925cc485723c9f034f691
#
_entry.id   3afb8a41ecc925cc485723c9f034f691
#
_cell.length_a   1.000
_cell.length_b   1.000
_cell.length_c   1.000
_cell.angle_alpha   90.00
_cell.angle_beta   90.00
_cell.angle_gamma   90.00
#
_symmetry.space_group_name_H-M   'P 1'
#
loop_
_entity.id
_entity.type
_entity.pdbx_description
1 polymer ?
#
loop_
_entity_poly.entity_id
_entity_poly.type
_entity_poly.pdbx_seq_one_letter_code
_entity_poly.pdbx_strand_id
1 'polypeptide(L)' 'MAYTYVVLIVHGRRTLDQVPKKLGPAAVFAEAKKRIGTDVNGIILTQELFDEKFGA' A
#
# COMPACT_ATOMS: atom_id res chain seq x y z
N MET A 1 -10.40 -5.12 3.33
CA MET A 1 -9.14 -5.80 3.70
C MET A 1 -7.94 -5.28 2.96
N ALA A 2 -8.09 -4.92 1.69
CA ALA A 2 -6.94 -4.37 0.96
C ALA A 2 -6.37 -3.12 1.64
N TYR A 3 -7.23 -2.26 2.15
CA TYR A 3 -6.77 -1.04 2.81
C TYR A 3 -5.89 -1.32 4.03
N THR A 4 -6.21 -2.37 4.78
CA THR A 4 -5.41 -2.74 5.95
C THR A 4 -3.95 -2.99 5.54
N TYR A 5 -3.75 -3.70 4.43
CA TYR A 5 -2.40 -3.96 3.93
C TYR A 5 -1.74 -2.70 3.37
N VAL A 6 -2.53 -1.81 2.77
CA VAL A 6 -1.99 -0.52 2.33
C VAL A 6 -1.39 0.22 3.53
N VAL A 7 -2.13 0.27 4.63
CA VAL A 7 -1.64 0.91 5.85
C VAL A 7 -0.34 0.26 6.33
N LEU A 8 -0.32 -1.07 6.41
CA LEU A 8 0.86 -1.78 6.88
C LEU A 8 2.08 -1.54 6.00
N ILE A 9 1.88 -1.51 4.69
CA ILE A 9 2.98 -1.32 3.75
C ILE A 9 3.48 0.13 3.80
N VAL A 10 2.56 1.10 3.83
CA VAL A 10 2.94 2.51 3.92
C VAL A 10 3.73 2.77 5.19
N HIS A 11 3.35 2.11 6.28
CA HIS A 11 4.03 2.29 7.56
C HIS A 11 5.28 1.43 7.72
N GLY A 12 5.62 0.65 6.69
CA GLY A 12 6.86 -0.14 6.70
C GLY A 12 6.79 -1.43 7.52
N ARG A 13 5.59 -1.87 7.88
CA ARG A 13 5.41 -3.08 8.68
C ARG A 13 5.27 -4.34 7.84
N ARG A 14 4.93 -4.18 6.58
CA ARG A 14 4.81 -5.29 5.62
C ARG A 14 5.32 -4.83 4.27
N THR A 15 5.58 -5.78 3.41
CA THR A 15 5.91 -5.48 2.01
C THR A 15 4.83 -6.07 1.12
N LEU A 16 4.82 -5.65 -0.14
CA LEU A 16 3.82 -6.14 -1.09
C LEU A 16 3.94 -7.66 -1.26
N ASP A 17 5.15 -8.19 -1.17
CA ASP A 17 5.39 -9.64 -1.26
C ASP A 17 4.74 -10.43 -0.14
N GLN A 18 4.47 -9.78 0.99
CA GLN A 18 3.90 -10.43 2.16
C GLN A 18 2.37 -10.45 2.13
N VAL A 19 1.76 -9.89 1.09
CA VAL A 19 0.30 -9.95 0.94
C VAL A 19 -0.10 -11.37 0.57
N PRO A 20 -1.05 -11.97 1.31
CA PRO A 20 -1.52 -13.33 0.97
C PRO A 20 -2.07 -13.39 -0.45
N LYS A 21 -1.80 -14.49 -1.14
CA LYS A 21 -2.30 -14.69 -2.49
C LYS A 21 -3.82 -14.65 -2.55
N LYS A 22 -4.45 -15.07 -1.49
CA LYS A 22 -5.91 -15.09 -1.39
C LYS A 22 -6.49 -13.70 -1.51
N LEU A 23 -5.86 -12.72 -0.85
CA LEU A 23 -6.26 -11.32 -0.93
C LEU A 23 -5.84 -10.73 -2.27
N GLY A 24 -4.61 -11.04 -2.69
CA GLY A 24 -4.06 -10.61 -3.95
C GLY A 24 -3.24 -9.33 -3.85
N PRO A 25 -1.92 -9.42 -4.14
CA PRO A 25 -1.09 -8.22 -4.15
C PRO A 25 -1.59 -7.16 -5.13
N ALA A 26 -2.19 -7.60 -6.26
CA ALA A 26 -2.72 -6.68 -7.26
C ALA A 26 -3.86 -5.83 -6.71
N ALA A 27 -4.70 -6.42 -5.85
CA ALA A 27 -5.80 -5.68 -5.24
C ALA A 27 -5.27 -4.63 -4.26
N VAL A 28 -4.24 -4.98 -3.50
CA VAL A 28 -3.60 -4.06 -2.57
C VAL A 28 -2.92 -2.93 -3.33
N PHE A 29 -2.23 -3.26 -4.41
CA PHE A 29 -1.58 -2.26 -5.27
C PHE A 29 -2.61 -1.26 -5.82
N ALA A 30 -3.73 -1.78 -6.34
CA ALA A 30 -4.77 -0.92 -6.91
C ALA A 30 -5.39 -0.01 -5.84
N GLU A 31 -5.60 -0.53 -4.65
CA GLU A 31 -6.13 0.27 -3.55
C GLU A 31 -5.15 1.38 -3.16
N ALA A 32 -3.86 1.06 -3.07
CA ALA A 32 -2.84 2.05 -2.75
C ALA A 32 -2.78 3.15 -3.81
N LYS A 33 -2.90 2.76 -5.07
CA LYS A 33 -2.85 3.72 -6.18
C LYS A 33 -3.97 4.75 -6.07
N LYS A 34 -5.16 4.32 -5.67
CA LYS A 34 -6.29 5.22 -5.47
C LYS A 34 -6.08 6.18 -4.31
N ARG A 35 -5.19 5.84 -3.40
CA ARG A 35 -4.96 6.61 -2.18
C ARG A 35 -3.78 7.56 -2.27
N ILE A 36 -3.11 7.62 -3.40
CA ILE A 36 -2.01 8.57 -3.58
C ILE A 36 -2.55 9.98 -3.37
N GLY A 37 -1.86 10.74 -2.53
CA GLY A 37 -2.27 12.11 -2.19
C GLY A 37 -3.17 12.20 -0.97
N THR A 38 -3.49 11.06 -0.35
CA THR A 38 -4.36 11.06 0.83
C THR A 38 -3.59 10.63 2.07
N ASP A 39 -4.18 10.90 3.23
CA ASP A 39 -3.62 10.46 4.50
C ASP A 39 -3.94 8.99 4.71
N VAL A 40 -2.88 8.18 4.90
CA VAL A 40 -3.02 6.76 5.15
C VAL A 40 -2.61 6.51 6.59
N ASN A 41 -3.60 6.59 7.45
CA ASN A 41 -3.46 6.35 8.89
C ASN A 41 -2.29 7.14 9.50
N GLY A 42 -2.21 8.43 9.17
CA GLY A 42 -1.21 9.33 9.73
C GLY A 42 -0.04 9.66 8.82
N ILE A 43 0.08 8.98 7.68
CA ILE A 43 1.13 9.23 6.71
C ILE A 43 0.48 9.59 5.38
N ILE A 44 0.88 10.73 4.80
CA ILE A 44 0.40 11.10 3.47
C ILE A 44 1.11 10.22 2.45
N LEU A 45 0.32 9.51 1.65
CA LEU A 45 0.87 8.63 0.61
C LEU A 45 1.19 9.48 -0.62
N THR A 46 2.44 9.92 -0.70
CA THR A 46 2.89 10.68 -1.86
C THR A 46 3.20 9.74 -3.01
N GLN A 47 3.32 10.31 -4.22
CA GLN A 47 3.72 9.50 -5.38
C GLN A 47 5.09 8.85 -5.13
N GLU A 48 6.01 9.59 -4.54
CA GLU A 48 7.33 9.06 -4.23
C GLU A 48 7.26 7.89 -3.27
N LEU A 49 6.46 8.03 -2.22
CA LEU A 49 6.31 6.96 -1.24
C LEU A 49 5.64 5.75 -1.86
N PHE A 50 4.64 5.98 -2.72
CA PHE A 50 3.99 4.90 -3.44
C PHE A 50 5.00 4.14 -4.30
N ASP A 51 5.83 4.88 -5.03
CA ASP A 51 6.84 4.25 -5.88
C ASP A 51 7.83 3.44 -5.06
N GLU A 52 8.21 3.96 -3.90
CA GLU A 52 9.16 3.29 -3.02
C GLU A 52 8.59 2.00 -2.42
N LYS A 53 7.34 2.04 -1.98
CA LYS A 53 6.75 0.93 -1.22
C LYS A 53 6.01 -0.07 -2.11
N PHE A 54 5.43 0.37 -3.21
CA PHE A 54 4.61 -0.46 -4.08
C PHE A 54 5.17 -0.58 -5.49
N GLY A 55 6.02 0.34 -5.89
CA GLY A 55 6.63 0.31 -7.20
C GLY A 55 7.71 -0.73 -7.28
N ALA A 56 8.01 -1.12 -8.44
CA ALA A 56 9.09 -2.07 -8.66
C ALA A 56 10.42 -1.34 -8.62
#